data_ef884a5a39497739a0dfaf0af6ec863c
#
_entry.id   ef884a5a39497739a0dfaf0af6ec863c
#
_cell.length_a   1.000
_cell.length_b   1.000
_cell.length_c   1.000
_cell.angle_alpha   90.00
_cell.angle_beta   90.00
_cell.angle_gamma   90.00
#
_symmetry.space_group_name_H-M   'P 1'
#
loop_
_entity.id
_entity.type
_entity.pdbx_description
1 polymer ?
#
loop_
_entity_poly.entity_id
_entity_poly.type
_entity_poly.pdbx_seq_one_letter_code
_entity_poly.pdbx_strand_id
1 'polypeptide(L)'
;MNEIKNLNKGPLTYEDWYDLGYTLVPCEGGKPTVKKWSDADFKIKKEEWKNKHLDKEIGLRLDNVVDLDLDNTRAKVFAHKYLTNCGTISGREHNPTSHYWFKAKLPAQKFSLPKDLERYVEHAAHGQTLCEIRSTETCYTIVPGSLHSKHREHVRWEKYAGFNEYVGDLNKILRKISLATALSILYAPKGQRDEYCTAIAGVLIKQTDWDDTEINDFIYDIAVESNDDESENRKNKGSTTRKSKKPFGMPKLAEIIECRIESVATIFSWIGVQDKALVEVKQIADDSIGDIVEYGQDRYKIRVSGNLEGVAFTKTITVDGPTLMNQGKFYDAVIIQAEVWLPKMKAAQFEEIMKMKFESRTKSKDYVEEADESFVFKKHFINYIKIKKAFTDKEQLVNYGSPYFNQQNNQLEFNLDEFESYLQEQRINHKRVDLVLKIQDILKATKKNGKYKNKSLVSWVIDNHKIENEDLMVEGTSEEVKEVNSERA
;
A
#
# COMPACT_ATOMS: atom_id res chain seq x y z
N MET A 1 -7.56 -59.80 8.84
CA MET A 1 -8.18 -59.05 7.71
C MET A 1 -9.01 -57.84 8.15
N ASN A 2 -8.83 -57.34 9.37
CA ASN A 2 -9.62 -56.21 9.90
C ASN A 2 -8.84 -54.91 10.12
N GLU A 3 -7.58 -54.85 9.77
CA GLU A 3 -6.77 -53.63 9.99
C GLU A 3 -6.63 -52.68 8.76
N ILE A 4 -7.05 -53.14 7.57
CA ILE A 4 -6.89 -52.31 6.34
C ILE A 4 -8.05 -51.32 6.13
N LYS A 5 -9.16 -51.45 6.87
CA LYS A 5 -10.32 -50.53 6.69
C LYS A 5 -10.24 -49.20 7.44
N ASN A 6 -9.21 -48.94 8.26
CA ASN A 6 -9.08 -47.69 9.03
C ASN A 6 -8.02 -46.72 8.51
N LEU A 7 -7.28 -47.04 7.45
CA LEU A 7 -6.22 -46.23 6.92
C LEU A 7 -6.66 -44.95 6.14
N ASN A 8 -7.96 -44.77 5.90
CA ASN A 8 -8.53 -43.62 5.20
C ASN A 8 -9.22 -42.58 6.10
N LYS A 9 -9.13 -42.69 7.40
CA LYS A 9 -9.68 -41.69 8.31
C LYS A 9 -8.53 -40.82 8.81
N GLY A 10 -8.42 -39.60 8.29
CA GLY A 10 -7.51 -38.60 8.80
C GLY A 10 -7.81 -38.19 10.23
N PRO A 11 -6.96 -37.33 10.84
CA PRO A 11 -7.16 -36.85 12.20
C PRO A 11 -8.47 -36.09 12.33
N LEU A 12 -9.22 -36.38 13.41
CA LEU A 12 -10.53 -35.80 13.68
C LEU A 12 -10.63 -35.18 15.08
N THR A 13 -9.66 -35.48 15.96
CA THR A 13 -9.63 -34.96 17.33
C THR A 13 -8.36 -34.10 17.54
N TYR A 14 -8.41 -33.26 18.57
CA TYR A 14 -7.21 -32.47 18.90
C TYR A 14 -6.03 -33.38 19.30
N GLU A 15 -6.31 -34.54 19.91
CA GLU A 15 -5.30 -35.54 20.25
C GLU A 15 -4.60 -36.08 19.03
N ASP A 16 -5.36 -36.44 17.96
CA ASP A 16 -4.78 -36.92 16.71
C ASP A 16 -3.79 -35.91 16.11
N TRP A 17 -4.19 -34.64 16.12
CA TRP A 17 -3.35 -33.56 15.59
C TRP A 17 -2.08 -33.32 16.42
N TYR A 18 -2.19 -33.37 17.77
CA TYR A 18 -1.01 -33.28 18.63
C TYR A 18 -0.06 -34.47 18.43
N ASP A 19 -0.62 -35.67 18.28
CA ASP A 19 0.19 -36.87 18.08
C ASP A 19 0.92 -36.87 16.73
N LEU A 20 0.40 -36.15 15.74
CA LEU A 20 1.08 -35.86 14.49
C LEU A 20 2.09 -34.69 14.56
N GLY A 21 2.17 -34.01 15.70
CA GLY A 21 3.16 -32.94 15.95
C GLY A 21 2.78 -31.55 15.42
N TYR A 22 1.51 -31.32 15.09
CA TYR A 22 1.06 -30.03 14.59
C TYR A 22 0.77 -29.02 15.71
N THR A 23 0.86 -27.74 15.38
CA THR A 23 0.48 -26.64 16.27
C THR A 23 -0.97 -26.29 16.07
N LEU A 24 -1.77 -26.35 17.16
CA LEU A 24 -3.17 -26.06 17.13
C LEU A 24 -3.49 -24.67 17.70
N VAL A 25 -4.51 -24.03 17.11
CA VAL A 25 -5.03 -22.73 17.51
C VAL A 25 -6.52 -22.88 17.84
N PRO A 26 -6.95 -22.64 19.09
CA PRO A 26 -8.37 -22.72 19.43
C PRO A 26 -9.12 -21.55 18.79
N CYS A 27 -10.19 -21.88 18.08
CA CYS A 27 -10.97 -20.92 17.32
C CYS A 27 -12.45 -20.91 17.74
N GLU A 28 -13.13 -19.81 17.47
CA GLU A 28 -14.56 -19.64 17.61
C GLU A 28 -15.10 -18.74 16.50
N GLY A 29 -16.13 -19.16 15.80
CA GLY A 29 -16.62 -18.44 14.62
C GLY A 29 -15.57 -18.33 13.51
N GLY A 30 -14.67 -19.31 13.41
CA GLY A 30 -13.57 -19.30 12.46
C GLY A 30 -12.42 -18.33 12.82
N LYS A 31 -12.38 -17.78 14.06
CA LYS A 31 -11.36 -16.82 14.51
C LYS A 31 -10.62 -17.35 15.74
N PRO A 32 -9.29 -17.11 15.85
CA PRO A 32 -8.51 -17.48 17.04
C PRO A 32 -9.07 -16.82 18.30
N THR A 33 -9.19 -17.61 19.38
CA THR A 33 -9.61 -17.13 20.70
C THR A 33 -8.44 -16.74 21.59
N VAL A 34 -7.22 -17.01 21.16
CA VAL A 34 -5.97 -16.71 21.88
C VAL A 34 -5.16 -15.65 21.16
N LYS A 35 -4.48 -14.81 21.95
CA LYS A 35 -3.56 -13.77 21.41
C LYS A 35 -2.21 -14.39 21.03
N LYS A 36 -1.49 -13.74 20.16
CA LYS A 36 -0.11 -14.12 19.76
C LYS A 36 0.02 -15.53 19.18
N TRP A 37 -1.07 -16.08 18.64
CA TRP A 37 -1.07 -17.41 18.03
C TRP A 37 -0.13 -17.51 16.82
N SER A 38 0.23 -16.39 16.19
CA SER A 38 1.15 -16.29 15.06
C SER A 38 2.63 -16.14 15.46
N ASP A 39 2.92 -15.99 16.77
CA ASP A 39 4.30 -15.88 17.22
C ASP A 39 5.04 -17.23 17.00
N ALA A 40 6.33 -17.17 16.65
CA ALA A 40 7.10 -18.35 16.29
C ALA A 40 7.19 -19.38 17.42
N ASP A 41 7.16 -18.93 18.67
CA ASP A 41 7.23 -19.75 19.88
C ASP A 41 5.85 -20.18 20.42
N PHE A 42 4.77 -19.75 19.74
CA PHE A 42 3.40 -20.10 20.18
C PHE A 42 3.20 -21.60 20.18
N LYS A 43 2.78 -22.11 21.33
CA LYS A 43 2.41 -23.52 21.51
C LYS A 43 1.45 -23.67 22.69
N ILE A 44 0.32 -24.28 22.46
CA ILE A 44 -0.58 -24.75 23.51
C ILE A 44 -0.25 -26.22 23.79
N LYS A 45 -0.15 -26.62 25.04
CA LYS A 45 0.07 -28.02 25.41
C LYS A 45 -1.20 -28.83 25.28
N LYS A 46 -1.09 -30.15 24.99
CA LYS A 46 -2.22 -31.09 24.86
C LYS A 46 -3.13 -31.06 26.11
N GLU A 47 -2.54 -31.05 27.32
CA GLU A 47 -3.26 -30.93 28.57
C GLU A 47 -4.00 -29.58 28.76
N GLU A 48 -3.40 -28.50 28.29
CA GLU A 48 -4.05 -27.20 28.33
C GLU A 48 -5.24 -27.15 27.40
N TRP A 49 -5.12 -27.71 26.19
CA TRP A 49 -6.23 -27.84 25.25
C TRP A 49 -7.39 -28.59 25.89
N LYS A 50 -7.10 -29.76 26.48
CA LYS A 50 -8.07 -30.59 27.17
C LYS A 50 -8.84 -29.85 28.29
N ASN A 51 -8.14 -28.99 29.02
CA ASN A 51 -8.73 -28.29 30.17
C ASN A 51 -9.50 -27.01 29.80
N LYS A 52 -9.16 -26.34 28.66
CA LYS A 52 -9.68 -25.01 28.39
C LYS A 52 -10.33 -24.85 27.02
N HIS A 53 -10.10 -25.78 26.07
CA HIS A 53 -10.44 -25.56 24.66
C HIS A 53 -11.20 -26.71 24.00
N LEU A 54 -11.78 -27.64 24.78
CA LEU A 54 -12.52 -28.80 24.24
C LEU A 54 -13.75 -28.41 23.42
N ASP A 55 -14.33 -27.27 23.71
CA ASP A 55 -15.50 -26.72 23.04
C ASP A 55 -15.15 -25.85 21.82
N LYS A 56 -13.87 -25.68 21.55
CA LYS A 56 -13.40 -24.81 20.47
C LYS A 56 -13.18 -25.53 19.15
N GLU A 57 -13.35 -24.80 18.05
CA GLU A 57 -12.95 -25.26 16.73
C GLU A 57 -11.43 -25.48 16.70
N ILE A 58 -10.99 -26.51 16.00
CA ILE A 58 -9.56 -26.84 15.84
C ILE A 58 -9.02 -26.07 14.63
N GLY A 59 -8.29 -25.01 14.88
CA GLY A 59 -7.47 -24.34 13.88
C GLY A 59 -6.10 -25.01 13.78
N LEU A 60 -5.68 -25.42 12.59
CA LEU A 60 -4.34 -25.89 12.31
C LEU A 60 -3.45 -24.72 11.87
N ARG A 61 -2.36 -24.42 12.60
CA ARG A 61 -1.38 -23.44 12.16
C ARG A 61 -0.51 -24.03 11.05
N LEU A 62 -0.26 -23.22 9.99
CA LEU A 62 0.29 -23.74 8.73
C LEU A 62 1.81 -23.59 8.64
N ASP A 63 2.55 -23.99 9.68
CA ASP A 63 4.01 -23.85 9.79
C ASP A 63 4.78 -24.47 8.60
N ASN A 64 4.39 -25.66 8.17
CA ASN A 64 5.02 -26.44 7.10
C ASN A 64 3.98 -27.05 6.15
N VAL A 65 2.79 -26.48 6.12
CA VAL A 65 1.66 -26.95 5.35
C VAL A 65 1.13 -25.80 4.50
N VAL A 66 0.78 -26.12 3.29
CA VAL A 66 0.03 -25.22 2.39
C VAL A 66 -1.41 -25.73 2.34
N ASP A 67 -2.33 -24.84 2.58
CA ASP A 67 -3.74 -24.98 2.31
C ASP A 67 -4.10 -24.05 1.14
N LEU A 68 -4.51 -24.64 0.00
CA LEU A 68 -5.16 -23.90 -1.07
C LEU A 68 -6.63 -23.80 -0.76
N ASP A 69 -7.09 -22.64 -0.31
CA ASP A 69 -8.48 -22.34 0.00
C ASP A 69 -9.20 -21.80 -1.25
N LEU A 70 -10.28 -22.47 -1.63
CA LEU A 70 -11.02 -22.25 -2.88
C LEU A 70 -12.42 -21.68 -2.57
N ASP A 71 -12.51 -20.35 -2.64
CA ASP A 71 -13.77 -19.63 -2.40
C ASP A 71 -14.71 -19.61 -3.62
N ASN A 72 -14.19 -19.93 -4.81
CA ASN A 72 -14.97 -19.91 -6.06
C ASN A 72 -15.17 -21.31 -6.64
N THR A 73 -16.37 -21.60 -7.17
CA THR A 73 -16.69 -22.91 -7.76
C THR A 73 -15.83 -23.26 -8.96
N ARG A 74 -15.51 -22.30 -9.81
CA ARG A 74 -14.60 -22.52 -10.97
C ARG A 74 -13.18 -22.82 -10.52
N ALA A 75 -12.72 -22.18 -9.41
CA ALA A 75 -11.43 -22.52 -8.83
C ALA A 75 -11.33 -23.99 -8.41
N LYS A 76 -12.43 -24.57 -7.88
CA LYS A 76 -12.49 -26.01 -7.54
C LYS A 76 -12.39 -26.90 -8.76
N VAL A 77 -13.03 -26.52 -9.86
CA VAL A 77 -12.96 -27.28 -11.13
C VAL A 77 -11.52 -27.31 -11.63
N PHE A 78 -10.85 -26.15 -11.68
CA PHE A 78 -9.44 -26.09 -12.10
C PHE A 78 -8.50 -26.80 -11.10
N ALA A 79 -8.76 -26.68 -9.80
CA ALA A 79 -7.98 -27.41 -8.79
C ALA A 79 -8.12 -28.92 -8.95
N HIS A 80 -9.35 -29.42 -9.13
CA HIS A 80 -9.60 -30.85 -9.41
C HIS A 80 -8.86 -31.33 -10.67
N LYS A 81 -8.82 -30.50 -11.71
CA LYS A 81 -8.15 -30.82 -12.97
C LYS A 81 -6.63 -30.82 -12.87
N TYR A 82 -6.07 -29.81 -12.23
CA TYR A 82 -4.61 -29.62 -12.21
C TYR A 82 -3.89 -30.27 -11.02
N LEU A 83 -4.62 -30.56 -9.94
CA LEU A 83 -4.10 -31.18 -8.72
C LEU A 83 -4.57 -32.63 -8.55
N THR A 84 -4.61 -33.39 -9.64
CA THR A 84 -5.08 -34.79 -9.68
C THR A 84 -4.37 -35.70 -8.66
N ASN A 85 -3.11 -35.42 -8.35
CA ASN A 85 -2.31 -36.16 -7.40
C ASN A 85 -2.42 -35.65 -5.97
N CYS A 86 -3.28 -34.70 -5.66
CA CYS A 86 -3.49 -34.24 -4.29
C CYS A 86 -4.08 -35.39 -3.46
N GLY A 87 -3.35 -35.79 -2.40
CA GLY A 87 -3.72 -36.88 -1.52
C GLY A 87 -4.69 -36.46 -0.41
N THR A 88 -4.79 -35.16 -0.11
CA THR A 88 -5.54 -34.69 1.05
C THR A 88 -6.39 -33.49 0.66
N ILE A 89 -7.71 -33.65 0.81
CA ILE A 89 -8.73 -32.67 0.45
C ILE A 89 -9.76 -32.63 1.56
N SER A 90 -10.16 -31.43 1.97
CA SER A 90 -11.23 -31.23 2.94
C SER A 90 -12.25 -30.19 2.44
N GLY A 91 -13.35 -30.13 3.17
CA GLY A 91 -14.41 -29.19 2.90
C GLY A 91 -15.55 -29.28 3.95
N ARG A 92 -16.66 -28.68 3.63
CA ARG A 92 -17.91 -28.71 4.40
C ARG A 92 -19.03 -29.24 3.52
N GLU A 93 -20.17 -29.60 4.08
CA GLU A 93 -21.27 -30.15 3.33
C GLU A 93 -21.73 -29.26 2.17
N HIS A 94 -21.95 -27.98 2.44
CA HIS A 94 -22.37 -27.01 1.42
C HIS A 94 -21.18 -26.38 0.65
N ASN A 95 -19.95 -26.68 1.04
CA ASN A 95 -18.74 -26.26 0.36
C ASN A 95 -17.70 -27.40 0.29
N PRO A 96 -18.02 -28.51 -0.39
CA PRO A 96 -17.11 -29.64 -0.50
C PRO A 96 -15.87 -29.30 -1.33
N THR A 97 -14.80 -30.04 -1.13
CA THR A 97 -13.52 -29.89 -1.88
C THR A 97 -13.00 -28.46 -1.94
N SER A 98 -13.15 -27.72 -0.85
CA SER A 98 -12.73 -26.31 -0.78
C SER A 98 -11.28 -26.13 -0.35
N HIS A 99 -10.62 -27.14 0.19
CA HIS A 99 -9.25 -27.08 0.68
C HIS A 99 -8.42 -28.23 0.14
N TYR A 100 -7.28 -27.90 -0.51
CA TYR A 100 -6.29 -28.84 -1.01
C TYR A 100 -4.99 -28.66 -0.23
N TRP A 101 -4.46 -29.75 0.35
CA TRP A 101 -3.41 -29.72 1.35
C TRP A 101 -2.12 -30.34 0.87
N PHE A 102 -1.00 -29.63 1.11
CA PHE A 102 0.34 -30.08 0.75
C PHE A 102 1.34 -29.80 1.85
N LYS A 103 2.34 -30.67 1.98
CA LYS A 103 3.52 -30.38 2.80
C LYS A 103 4.47 -29.49 2.01
N ALA A 104 4.50 -28.22 2.31
CA ALA A 104 5.33 -27.21 1.66
C ALA A 104 5.42 -25.93 2.49
N LYS A 105 6.33 -25.03 2.11
CA LYS A 105 6.39 -23.64 2.55
C LYS A 105 6.29 -22.74 1.33
N LEU A 106 5.26 -21.95 1.23
CA LEU A 106 5.07 -20.97 0.17
C LEU A 106 4.74 -19.61 0.79
N PRO A 107 4.99 -18.49 0.11
CA PRO A 107 4.44 -17.22 0.50
C PRO A 107 2.91 -17.28 0.51
N ALA A 108 2.29 -16.83 1.60
CA ALA A 108 0.85 -16.67 1.65
C ALA A 108 0.41 -15.64 0.62
N GLN A 109 -0.61 -15.95 -0.16
CA GLN A 109 -1.07 -15.06 -1.23
C GLN A 109 -2.57 -15.21 -1.46
N LYS A 110 -3.25 -14.08 -1.55
CA LYS A 110 -4.68 -13.99 -1.88
C LYS A 110 -4.85 -13.55 -3.32
N PHE A 111 -5.70 -14.24 -4.07
CA PHE A 111 -6.02 -13.92 -5.46
C PHE A 111 -7.46 -13.42 -5.53
N SER A 112 -7.59 -12.13 -5.82
CA SER A 112 -8.87 -11.44 -5.92
C SER A 112 -8.95 -10.65 -7.21
N LEU A 113 -10.11 -10.58 -7.84
CA LEU A 113 -10.29 -9.73 -9.00
C LEU A 113 -10.10 -8.26 -8.62
N PRO A 114 -9.47 -7.47 -9.51
CA PRO A 114 -9.43 -6.02 -9.38
C PRO A 114 -10.83 -5.41 -9.24
N LYS A 115 -10.92 -4.28 -8.54
CA LYS A 115 -12.19 -3.65 -8.17
C LYS A 115 -13.13 -3.34 -9.36
N ASP A 116 -12.59 -2.93 -10.49
CA ASP A 116 -13.36 -2.65 -11.72
C ASP A 116 -13.91 -3.92 -12.40
N LEU A 117 -13.43 -5.10 -11.97
CA LEU A 117 -13.88 -6.40 -12.44
C LEU A 117 -14.83 -7.13 -11.48
N GLU A 118 -15.16 -6.52 -10.32
CA GLU A 118 -16.08 -7.09 -9.34
C GLU A 118 -17.45 -7.45 -9.93
N ARG A 119 -17.89 -6.67 -10.91
CA ARG A 119 -19.18 -6.87 -11.59
C ARG A 119 -19.33 -8.24 -12.28
N TYR A 120 -18.22 -8.94 -12.53
CA TYR A 120 -18.22 -10.27 -13.16
C TYR A 120 -18.37 -11.41 -12.13
N VAL A 121 -18.31 -11.12 -10.84
CA VAL A 121 -18.48 -12.12 -9.78
C VAL A 121 -19.91 -12.09 -9.31
N GLU A 122 -20.75 -12.94 -9.87
CA GLU A 122 -22.13 -13.11 -9.39
C GLU A 122 -22.11 -13.69 -7.98
N HIS A 123 -22.80 -13.00 -7.04
CA HIS A 123 -23.08 -13.46 -5.67
C HIS A 123 -21.86 -13.96 -4.87
N ALA A 124 -20.79 -13.16 -4.83
CA ALA A 124 -19.63 -13.47 -3.98
C ALA A 124 -20.00 -13.40 -2.50
N ALA A 125 -20.46 -14.55 -1.95
CA ALA A 125 -20.70 -14.71 -0.51
C ALA A 125 -19.44 -14.41 0.34
N HIS A 126 -18.26 -14.38 -0.29
CA HIS A 126 -16.95 -14.18 0.33
C HIS A 126 -16.12 -13.05 -0.32
N GLY A 127 -16.75 -12.08 -0.98
CA GLY A 127 -16.05 -11.00 -1.68
C GLY A 127 -15.44 -11.47 -3.00
N GLN A 128 -14.45 -10.72 -3.52
CA GLN A 128 -13.82 -10.97 -4.81
C GLN A 128 -12.72 -12.04 -4.80
N THR A 129 -12.50 -12.69 -3.67
CA THR A 129 -11.47 -13.72 -3.51
C THR A 129 -11.86 -14.95 -4.30
N LEU A 130 -10.98 -15.35 -5.20
CA LEU A 130 -11.15 -16.54 -6.02
C LEU A 130 -10.57 -17.77 -5.33
N CYS A 131 -9.35 -17.61 -4.83
CA CYS A 131 -8.63 -18.58 -4.04
C CYS A 131 -7.53 -17.91 -3.21
N GLU A 132 -7.04 -18.63 -2.22
CA GLU A 132 -6.00 -18.16 -1.31
C GLU A 132 -4.98 -19.27 -1.07
N ILE A 133 -3.70 -18.97 -1.22
CA ILE A 133 -2.60 -19.81 -0.73
C ILE A 133 -2.40 -19.42 0.72
N ARG A 134 -2.81 -20.27 1.64
CA ARG A 134 -2.54 -20.14 3.07
C ARG A 134 -1.32 -20.96 3.43
N SER A 135 -0.34 -20.34 4.03
CA SER A 135 0.90 -20.97 4.44
C SER A 135 1.60 -20.10 5.48
N THR A 136 2.58 -20.63 6.17
CA THR A 136 3.34 -19.95 7.21
C THR A 136 2.64 -19.88 8.57
N GLU A 137 3.37 -19.53 9.60
CA GLU A 137 2.92 -19.38 10.98
C GLU A 137 1.87 -18.27 11.17
N THR A 138 1.72 -17.38 10.20
CA THR A 138 0.72 -16.30 10.21
C THR A 138 -0.63 -16.74 9.66
N CYS A 139 -0.76 -17.98 9.21
CA CYS A 139 -1.98 -18.55 8.66
C CYS A 139 -2.44 -19.76 9.48
N TYR A 140 -3.74 -19.94 9.52
CA TYR A 140 -4.41 -21.14 10.09
C TYR A 140 -5.62 -21.49 9.26
N THR A 141 -6.07 -22.73 9.35
CA THR A 141 -7.31 -23.22 8.74
C THR A 141 -8.06 -24.11 9.71
N ILE A 142 -9.39 -23.97 9.76
CA ILE A 142 -10.23 -24.87 10.56
C ILE A 142 -10.24 -26.25 9.91
N VAL A 143 -9.86 -27.25 10.68
CA VAL A 143 -9.67 -28.61 10.16
C VAL A 143 -10.79 -29.57 10.51
N PRO A 144 -10.88 -30.72 9.81
CA PRO A 144 -11.82 -31.80 10.13
C PRO A 144 -11.75 -32.23 11.59
N GLY A 145 -12.91 -32.57 12.13
CA GLY A 145 -13.16 -32.77 13.56
C GLY A 145 -13.80 -31.55 14.22
N SER A 146 -13.81 -30.40 13.58
CA SER A 146 -14.49 -29.20 14.05
C SER A 146 -15.90 -29.06 13.50
N LEU A 147 -16.80 -28.57 14.34
CA LEU A 147 -18.05 -27.96 13.89
C LEU A 147 -17.77 -26.48 13.62
N HIS A 148 -17.83 -26.08 12.36
CA HIS A 148 -17.59 -24.67 11.97
C HIS A 148 -18.75 -23.80 12.48
N SER A 149 -18.56 -23.07 13.56
CA SER A 149 -19.62 -22.38 14.30
C SER A 149 -20.40 -21.36 13.47
N LYS A 150 -19.72 -20.64 12.57
CA LYS A 150 -20.34 -19.65 11.66
C LYS A 150 -21.35 -20.29 10.70
N HIS A 151 -21.05 -21.47 10.18
CA HIS A 151 -21.88 -22.17 9.19
C HIS A 151 -22.70 -23.33 9.79
N ARG A 152 -22.39 -23.73 11.03
CA ARG A 152 -23.01 -24.89 11.72
C ARG A 152 -22.87 -26.19 10.94
N GLU A 153 -21.74 -26.36 10.26
CA GLU A 153 -21.41 -27.51 9.44
C GLU A 153 -20.13 -28.17 9.93
N HIS A 154 -20.07 -29.49 9.89
CA HIS A 154 -18.84 -30.19 10.17
C HIS A 154 -17.84 -30.03 9.04
N VAL A 155 -16.60 -29.66 9.40
CA VAL A 155 -15.46 -29.76 8.49
C VAL A 155 -15.07 -31.23 8.40
N ARG A 156 -14.92 -31.77 7.19
CA ARG A 156 -14.67 -33.19 6.94
C ARG A 156 -13.57 -33.41 5.90
N TRP A 157 -12.95 -34.57 5.96
CA TRP A 157 -12.09 -35.03 4.90
C TRP A 157 -12.94 -35.58 3.75
N GLU A 158 -12.68 -35.09 2.54
CA GLU A 158 -13.17 -35.72 1.31
C GLU A 158 -12.19 -36.81 0.86
N LYS A 159 -10.88 -36.57 1.10
CA LYS A 159 -9.79 -37.49 0.88
C LYS A 159 -8.69 -37.22 1.88
N TYR A 160 -8.06 -38.26 2.44
CA TYR A 160 -6.92 -38.10 3.33
C TYR A 160 -5.85 -39.17 3.10
N ALA A 161 -4.65 -38.72 2.71
CA ALA A 161 -3.46 -39.60 2.55
C ALA A 161 -2.23 -38.99 3.26
N GLY A 162 -2.46 -38.09 4.23
CA GLY A 162 -1.40 -37.28 4.84
C GLY A 162 -1.04 -36.08 3.99
N PHE A 163 -0.33 -35.13 4.58
CA PHE A 163 0.19 -33.97 3.84
C PHE A 163 1.47 -34.37 3.10
N ASN A 164 1.34 -34.56 1.81
CA ASN A 164 2.44 -35.00 0.95
C ASN A 164 3.04 -33.81 0.20
N GLU A 165 4.31 -33.92 -0.17
CA GLU A 165 4.97 -32.98 -1.06
C GLU A 165 4.37 -33.09 -2.46
N TYR A 166 4.20 -31.97 -3.13
CA TYR A 166 3.78 -31.93 -4.53
C TYR A 166 4.97 -32.26 -5.45
N VAL A 167 4.73 -33.13 -6.42
CA VAL A 167 5.74 -33.43 -7.44
C VAL A 167 5.67 -32.35 -8.52
N GLY A 168 6.67 -31.48 -8.57
CA GLY A 168 6.74 -30.35 -9.49
C GLY A 168 6.71 -28.99 -8.76
N ASP A 169 6.48 -27.94 -9.50
CA ASP A 169 6.38 -26.58 -8.95
C ASP A 169 4.95 -26.30 -8.44
N LEU A 170 4.74 -26.54 -7.14
CA LEU A 170 3.45 -26.29 -6.50
C LEU A 170 3.02 -24.81 -6.65
N ASN A 171 3.94 -23.87 -6.48
CA ASN A 171 3.62 -22.44 -6.57
C ASN A 171 3.13 -22.05 -7.99
N LYS A 172 3.82 -22.57 -9.02
CA LYS A 172 3.41 -22.34 -10.43
C LYS A 172 2.00 -22.86 -10.68
N ILE A 173 1.68 -24.08 -10.21
CA ILE A 173 0.36 -24.68 -10.49
C ILE A 173 -0.77 -23.99 -9.72
N LEU A 174 -0.55 -23.57 -8.45
CA LEU A 174 -1.55 -22.85 -7.67
C LEU A 174 -1.87 -21.49 -8.30
N ARG A 175 -0.86 -20.79 -8.80
CA ARG A 175 -1.03 -19.52 -9.52
C ARG A 175 -1.71 -19.71 -10.89
N LYS A 176 -1.43 -20.81 -11.57
CA LYS A 176 -2.12 -21.20 -12.83
C LYS A 176 -3.62 -21.41 -12.59
N ILE A 177 -4.00 -22.09 -11.50
CA ILE A 177 -5.40 -22.26 -11.07
C ILE A 177 -6.07 -20.90 -10.89
N SER A 178 -5.42 -19.99 -10.18
CA SER A 178 -5.95 -18.65 -9.90
C SER A 178 -6.18 -17.85 -11.18
N LEU A 179 -5.23 -17.86 -12.11
CA LEU A 179 -5.34 -17.21 -13.41
C LEU A 179 -6.46 -17.84 -14.27
N ALA A 180 -6.53 -19.18 -14.34
CA ALA A 180 -7.57 -19.88 -15.09
C ALA A 180 -8.96 -19.53 -14.57
N THR A 181 -9.11 -19.47 -13.24
CA THR A 181 -10.35 -19.07 -12.57
C THR A 181 -10.76 -17.66 -12.95
N ALA A 182 -9.84 -16.69 -12.87
CA ALA A 182 -10.12 -15.30 -13.25
C ALA A 182 -10.54 -15.19 -14.72
N LEU A 183 -9.77 -15.79 -15.62
CA LEU A 183 -10.04 -15.71 -17.05
C LEU A 183 -11.33 -16.45 -17.47
N SER A 184 -11.71 -17.49 -16.74
CA SER A 184 -13.00 -18.17 -17.02
C SER A 184 -14.20 -17.34 -16.53
N ILE A 185 -14.07 -16.59 -15.43
CA ILE A 185 -15.09 -15.66 -14.95
C ILE A 185 -15.25 -14.49 -15.93
N LEU A 186 -14.14 -14.00 -16.47
CA LEU A 186 -14.07 -12.87 -17.40
C LEU A 186 -14.26 -13.28 -18.85
N TYR A 187 -14.73 -14.50 -19.12
CA TYR A 187 -14.82 -15.04 -20.46
C TYR A 187 -15.74 -14.22 -21.36
N ALA A 188 -15.27 -13.93 -22.57
CA ALA A 188 -15.98 -13.06 -23.49
C ALA A 188 -17.32 -13.63 -23.95
N PRO A 189 -18.32 -12.78 -24.29
CA PRO A 189 -19.58 -13.21 -24.84
C PRO A 189 -19.41 -13.80 -26.24
N LYS A 190 -20.43 -14.51 -26.73
CA LYS A 190 -20.46 -15.08 -28.08
C LYS A 190 -20.19 -13.99 -29.14
N GLY A 191 -19.35 -14.28 -30.08
CA GLY A 191 -18.88 -13.34 -31.12
C GLY A 191 -17.50 -12.71 -30.83
N GLN A 192 -17.07 -12.65 -29.57
CA GLN A 192 -15.75 -12.11 -29.17
C GLN A 192 -14.81 -13.18 -28.58
N ARG A 193 -15.28 -14.42 -28.41
CA ARG A 193 -14.53 -15.50 -27.72
C ARG A 193 -13.23 -15.86 -28.44
N ASP A 194 -13.24 -15.81 -29.80
CA ASP A 194 -12.05 -16.10 -30.60
C ASP A 194 -10.94 -15.06 -30.37
N GLU A 195 -11.29 -13.79 -30.41
CA GLU A 195 -10.35 -12.69 -30.13
C GLU A 195 -9.86 -12.73 -28.69
N TYR A 196 -10.74 -13.03 -27.71
CA TYR A 196 -10.42 -13.21 -26.32
C TYR A 196 -9.33 -14.27 -26.10
N CYS A 197 -9.56 -15.48 -26.62
CA CYS A 197 -8.60 -16.58 -26.56
C CYS A 197 -7.28 -16.24 -27.28
N THR A 198 -7.35 -15.56 -28.43
CA THR A 198 -6.17 -15.09 -29.15
C THR A 198 -5.39 -14.05 -28.38
N ALA A 199 -6.08 -13.14 -27.66
CA ALA A 199 -5.45 -12.13 -26.82
C ALA A 199 -4.74 -12.77 -25.61
N ILE A 200 -5.37 -13.74 -24.94
CA ILE A 200 -4.74 -14.53 -23.86
C ILE A 200 -3.48 -15.23 -24.39
N ALA A 201 -3.59 -15.95 -25.52
CA ALA A 201 -2.44 -16.60 -26.15
C ALA A 201 -1.30 -15.60 -26.39
N GLY A 202 -1.63 -14.43 -26.93
CA GLY A 202 -0.64 -13.40 -27.23
C GLY A 202 0.05 -12.82 -25.99
N VAL A 203 -0.63 -12.70 -24.85
CA VAL A 203 0.01 -12.33 -23.58
C VAL A 203 0.96 -13.42 -23.12
N LEU A 204 0.50 -14.68 -23.08
CA LEU A 204 1.29 -15.81 -22.60
C LEU A 204 2.54 -16.03 -23.46
N ILE A 205 2.41 -15.98 -24.79
CA ILE A 205 3.54 -16.12 -25.72
C ILE A 205 4.62 -15.05 -25.52
N LYS A 206 4.21 -13.81 -25.25
CA LYS A 206 5.14 -12.69 -25.15
C LYS A 206 5.82 -12.58 -23.79
N GLN A 207 5.19 -13.11 -22.75
CA GLN A 207 5.56 -12.76 -21.38
C GLN A 207 5.78 -13.98 -20.46
N THR A 208 5.62 -15.20 -20.98
CA THR A 208 5.93 -16.43 -20.23
C THR A 208 6.85 -17.34 -21.07
N ASP A 209 7.38 -18.35 -20.42
CA ASP A 209 8.17 -19.44 -21.02
C ASP A 209 7.29 -20.65 -21.43
N TRP A 210 5.96 -20.50 -21.40
CA TRP A 210 5.04 -21.57 -21.73
C TRP A 210 5.16 -21.97 -23.21
N ASP A 211 5.23 -23.24 -23.44
CA ASP A 211 5.20 -23.76 -24.80
C ASP A 211 3.80 -23.75 -25.44
N ASP A 212 3.72 -24.10 -26.71
CA ASP A 212 2.45 -24.10 -27.46
C ASP A 212 1.44 -25.07 -26.83
N THR A 213 1.89 -26.22 -26.33
CA THR A 213 1.02 -27.23 -25.71
C THR A 213 0.44 -26.70 -24.41
N GLU A 214 1.28 -26.14 -23.54
CA GLU A 214 0.83 -25.58 -22.26
C GLU A 214 -0.17 -24.44 -22.46
N ILE A 215 0.05 -23.57 -23.46
CA ILE A 215 -0.86 -22.47 -23.79
C ILE A 215 -2.17 -22.99 -24.40
N ASN A 216 -2.09 -23.95 -25.32
CA ASN A 216 -3.26 -24.55 -25.98
C ASN A 216 -4.18 -25.22 -24.94
N ASP A 217 -3.60 -26.07 -24.08
CA ASP A 217 -4.34 -26.79 -23.05
C ASP A 217 -4.98 -25.80 -22.05
N PHE A 218 -4.24 -24.78 -21.65
CA PHE A 218 -4.73 -23.76 -20.73
C PHE A 218 -5.93 -22.99 -21.28
N ILE A 219 -5.86 -22.56 -22.54
CA ILE A 219 -6.96 -21.84 -23.21
C ILE A 219 -8.16 -22.75 -23.44
N TYR A 220 -7.91 -23.99 -23.85
CA TYR A 220 -8.96 -24.97 -24.00
C TYR A 220 -9.72 -25.22 -22.69
N ASP A 221 -8.99 -25.40 -21.62
CA ASP A 221 -9.56 -25.62 -20.29
C ASP A 221 -10.47 -24.46 -19.85
N ILE A 222 -10.04 -23.23 -20.09
CA ILE A 222 -10.83 -22.02 -19.79
C ILE A 222 -12.08 -22.00 -20.66
N ALA A 223 -11.98 -22.32 -21.96
CA ALA A 223 -13.11 -22.33 -22.86
C ALA A 223 -14.16 -23.39 -22.48
N VAL A 224 -13.71 -24.59 -22.12
CA VAL A 224 -14.59 -25.68 -21.64
C VAL A 224 -15.32 -25.25 -20.37
N GLU A 225 -14.60 -24.76 -19.37
CA GLU A 225 -15.20 -24.32 -18.10
C GLU A 225 -16.17 -23.13 -18.26
N SER A 226 -15.96 -22.33 -19.31
CA SER A 226 -16.83 -21.21 -19.66
C SER A 226 -18.00 -21.60 -20.57
N ASN A 227 -18.23 -22.88 -20.81
CA ASN A 227 -19.28 -23.41 -21.69
C ASN A 227 -19.22 -22.83 -23.12
N ASP A 228 -17.98 -22.68 -23.67
CA ASP A 228 -17.82 -22.28 -25.06
C ASP A 228 -18.24 -23.42 -25.99
N ASP A 229 -19.30 -23.22 -26.77
CA ASP A 229 -19.80 -24.18 -27.74
C ASP A 229 -18.80 -24.49 -28.90
N GLU A 230 -17.76 -23.64 -29.02
CA GLU A 230 -16.65 -23.81 -29.95
C GLU A 230 -15.31 -24.10 -29.25
N SER A 231 -15.33 -24.65 -28.05
CA SER A 231 -14.10 -24.91 -27.26
C SER A 231 -13.07 -25.74 -28.02
N GLU A 232 -13.49 -26.70 -28.82
CA GLU A 232 -12.61 -27.51 -29.68
C GLU A 232 -11.75 -26.62 -30.63
N ASN A 233 -12.32 -25.53 -31.15
CA ASN A 233 -11.61 -24.60 -32.01
C ASN A 233 -10.54 -23.80 -31.26
N ARG A 234 -10.57 -23.79 -29.89
CA ARG A 234 -9.60 -23.09 -29.06
C ARG A 234 -8.31 -23.90 -28.79
N LYS A 235 -8.32 -25.21 -29.06
CA LYS A 235 -7.18 -26.14 -28.83
C LYS A 235 -5.86 -25.75 -29.49
N ASN A 236 -5.88 -24.92 -30.51
CA ASN A 236 -4.68 -24.54 -31.27
C ASN A 236 -4.35 -23.05 -31.17
N LYS A 237 -4.93 -22.32 -30.20
CA LYS A 237 -4.78 -20.87 -30.14
C LYS A 237 -3.35 -20.40 -29.82
N GLY A 238 -2.59 -21.11 -28.99
CA GLY A 238 -1.17 -20.85 -28.75
C GLY A 238 -0.38 -20.97 -30.08
N SER A 239 -0.45 -22.13 -30.72
CA SER A 239 0.29 -22.42 -31.93
C SER A 239 -0.07 -21.50 -33.13
N THR A 240 -1.34 -21.14 -33.27
CA THR A 240 -1.78 -20.24 -34.38
C THR A 240 -1.39 -18.80 -34.10
N THR A 241 -1.50 -18.34 -32.84
CA THR A 241 -1.13 -16.97 -32.42
C THR A 241 0.38 -16.75 -32.52
N ARG A 242 1.21 -17.77 -32.21
CA ARG A 242 2.67 -17.68 -32.32
C ARG A 242 3.14 -17.46 -33.76
N LYS A 243 2.40 -17.94 -34.74
CA LYS A 243 2.67 -17.71 -36.17
C LYS A 243 2.25 -16.32 -36.65
N SER A 244 1.48 -15.59 -35.87
CA SER A 244 1.04 -14.23 -36.18
C SER A 244 2.19 -13.23 -36.08
N LYS A 245 2.33 -12.34 -37.07
CA LYS A 245 3.31 -11.26 -37.08
C LYS A 245 3.04 -10.21 -35.98
N LYS A 246 1.77 -10.04 -35.59
CA LYS A 246 1.33 -9.06 -34.58
C LYS A 246 0.27 -9.71 -33.68
N PRO A 247 0.67 -10.59 -32.75
CA PRO A 247 -0.29 -11.19 -31.85
C PRO A 247 -0.89 -10.10 -30.93
N PHE A 248 -2.18 -10.22 -30.62
CA PHE A 248 -2.85 -9.41 -29.63
C PHE A 248 -2.14 -9.53 -28.27
N GLY A 249 -2.52 -8.71 -27.32
CA GLY A 249 -1.93 -8.70 -25.98
C GLY A 249 -2.88 -8.06 -24.97
N MET A 250 -2.33 -7.62 -23.83
CA MET A 250 -3.12 -7.02 -22.74
C MET A 250 -4.06 -5.89 -23.18
N PRO A 251 -3.67 -4.94 -24.08
CA PRO A 251 -4.59 -3.88 -24.50
C PRO A 251 -5.86 -4.41 -25.17
N LYS A 252 -5.73 -5.43 -26.03
CA LYS A 252 -6.89 -6.03 -26.70
C LYS A 252 -7.75 -6.83 -25.72
N LEU A 253 -7.11 -7.52 -24.77
CA LEU A 253 -7.83 -8.24 -23.74
C LEU A 253 -8.61 -7.29 -22.82
N ALA A 254 -8.02 -6.16 -22.45
CA ALA A 254 -8.67 -5.12 -21.64
C ALA A 254 -9.87 -4.49 -22.39
N GLU A 255 -9.74 -4.25 -23.71
CA GLU A 255 -10.83 -3.79 -24.56
C GLU A 255 -12.01 -4.78 -24.55
N ILE A 256 -11.74 -6.08 -24.74
CA ILE A 256 -12.79 -7.12 -24.79
C ILE A 256 -13.50 -7.28 -23.44
N ILE A 257 -12.74 -7.20 -22.32
CA ILE A 257 -13.29 -7.32 -20.97
C ILE A 257 -13.94 -6.00 -20.52
N GLU A 258 -13.73 -4.90 -21.24
CA GLU A 258 -14.18 -3.55 -20.87
C GLU A 258 -13.63 -3.10 -19.51
N CYS A 259 -12.32 -3.27 -19.31
CA CYS A 259 -11.64 -2.91 -18.07
C CYS A 259 -10.35 -2.11 -18.33
N ARG A 260 -9.70 -1.67 -17.25
CA ARG A 260 -8.40 -1.04 -17.36
C ARG A 260 -7.31 -2.08 -17.67
N ILE A 261 -6.30 -1.68 -18.44
CA ILE A 261 -5.17 -2.55 -18.79
C ILE A 261 -4.40 -3.00 -17.54
N GLU A 262 -4.32 -2.15 -16.51
CA GLU A 262 -3.68 -2.45 -15.23
C GLU A 262 -4.39 -3.60 -14.51
N SER A 263 -5.70 -3.73 -14.68
CA SER A 263 -6.48 -4.82 -14.11
C SER A 263 -6.14 -6.16 -14.77
N VAL A 264 -5.96 -6.16 -16.09
CA VAL A 264 -5.44 -7.33 -16.82
C VAL A 264 -4.02 -7.66 -16.40
N ALA A 265 -3.14 -6.66 -16.32
CA ALA A 265 -1.76 -6.82 -15.88
C ALA A 265 -1.69 -7.40 -14.46
N THR A 266 -2.54 -6.94 -13.54
CA THR A 266 -2.65 -7.47 -12.17
C THR A 266 -2.97 -8.96 -12.16
N ILE A 267 -3.95 -9.41 -12.97
CA ILE A 267 -4.33 -10.83 -13.06
C ILE A 267 -3.17 -11.68 -13.62
N PHE A 268 -2.53 -11.23 -14.67
CA PHE A 268 -1.40 -11.95 -15.26
C PHE A 268 -0.13 -11.90 -14.39
N SER A 269 0.02 -10.91 -13.53
CA SER A 269 1.14 -10.85 -12.57
C SER A 269 1.14 -12.03 -11.59
N TRP A 270 0.00 -12.66 -11.36
CA TRP A 270 -0.10 -13.84 -10.49
C TRP A 270 0.79 -15.00 -10.97
N ILE A 271 0.99 -15.16 -12.27
CA ILE A 271 1.89 -16.18 -12.85
C ILE A 271 3.29 -15.64 -13.17
N GLY A 272 3.65 -14.48 -12.61
CA GLY A 272 4.97 -13.87 -12.81
C GLY A 272 5.11 -13.03 -14.07
N VAL A 273 4.02 -12.81 -14.83
CA VAL A 273 4.02 -11.90 -15.95
C VAL A 273 4.20 -10.47 -15.43
N GLN A 274 5.23 -9.80 -15.92
CA GLN A 274 5.49 -8.40 -15.61
C GLN A 274 5.15 -7.56 -16.84
N ASP A 275 4.29 -6.56 -16.67
CA ASP A 275 4.13 -5.56 -17.72
C ASP A 275 5.45 -4.79 -17.84
N LYS A 276 6.09 -4.85 -19.03
CA LYS A 276 7.35 -4.12 -19.28
C LYS A 276 7.18 -2.63 -19.03
N ALA A 277 6.01 -2.07 -19.35
CA ALA A 277 5.72 -0.67 -19.06
C ALA A 277 5.68 -0.40 -17.54
N LEU A 278 5.08 -1.30 -16.75
CA LEU A 278 5.07 -1.25 -15.28
C LEU A 278 6.49 -1.44 -14.69
N VAL A 279 7.29 -2.32 -15.30
CA VAL A 279 8.70 -2.52 -14.89
C VAL A 279 9.54 -1.29 -15.20
N GLU A 280 9.40 -0.72 -16.40
CA GLU A 280 10.07 0.54 -16.77
C GLU A 280 9.63 1.70 -15.86
N VAL A 281 8.33 1.83 -15.58
CA VAL A 281 7.78 2.82 -14.65
C VAL A 281 8.33 2.61 -13.24
N LYS A 282 8.36 1.37 -12.76
CA LYS A 282 8.91 1.05 -11.44
C LYS A 282 10.42 1.34 -11.39
N GLN A 283 11.17 1.01 -12.45
CA GLN A 283 12.59 1.32 -12.56
C GLN A 283 12.83 2.84 -12.52
N ILE A 284 12.08 3.62 -13.30
CA ILE A 284 12.16 5.10 -13.27
C ILE A 284 11.79 5.62 -11.88
N ALA A 285 10.77 5.05 -11.24
CA ALA A 285 10.37 5.42 -9.89
C ALA A 285 11.48 5.17 -8.87
N ASP A 286 12.09 3.99 -8.92
CA ASP A 286 13.14 3.59 -7.99
C ASP A 286 14.43 4.38 -8.23
N ASP A 287 14.75 4.71 -9.50
CA ASP A 287 15.95 5.43 -9.87
C ASP A 287 15.86 6.96 -9.63
N SER A 288 14.67 7.55 -9.83
CA SER A 288 14.51 9.01 -9.82
C SER A 288 13.72 9.55 -8.63
N ILE A 289 12.74 8.80 -8.12
CA ILE A 289 11.89 9.18 -7.01
C ILE A 289 12.04 8.12 -5.91
N GLY A 290 12.75 8.44 -4.85
CA GLY A 290 12.98 7.57 -3.71
C GLY A 290 11.75 7.40 -2.80
N ASP A 291 11.99 6.87 -1.62
CA ASP A 291 10.93 6.62 -0.64
C ASP A 291 10.31 7.93 -0.14
N ILE A 292 9.02 7.86 0.14
CA ILE A 292 8.26 8.93 0.77
C ILE A 292 8.29 8.72 2.28
N VAL A 293 8.74 9.73 3.00
CA VAL A 293 8.74 9.74 4.47
C VAL A 293 7.79 10.82 4.95
N GLU A 294 6.72 10.39 5.62
CA GLU A 294 5.78 11.27 6.29
C GLU A 294 6.41 11.76 7.61
N TYR A 295 6.58 13.08 7.78
CA TYR A 295 7.22 13.65 8.98
C TYR A 295 6.33 14.65 9.73
N GLY A 296 5.09 14.85 9.29
CA GLY A 296 4.06 15.65 9.93
C GLY A 296 2.75 15.52 9.19
N GLN A 297 1.68 16.07 9.72
CA GLN A 297 0.38 16.02 9.07
C GLN A 297 0.47 16.66 7.68
N ASP A 298 0.13 15.88 6.64
CA ASP A 298 0.18 16.28 5.23
C ASP A 298 1.55 16.84 4.76
N ARG A 299 2.66 16.33 5.33
CA ARG A 299 4.02 16.74 4.99
C ARG A 299 4.91 15.54 4.72
N TYR A 300 5.62 15.60 3.60
CA TYR A 300 6.38 14.49 3.06
C TYR A 300 7.78 14.91 2.65
N LYS A 301 8.78 14.12 3.05
CA LYS A 301 10.15 14.21 2.54
C LYS A 301 10.34 13.14 1.49
N ILE A 302 10.90 13.51 0.36
CA ILE A 302 11.12 12.62 -0.77
C ILE A 302 12.54 12.76 -1.24
N ARG A 303 13.23 11.64 -1.38
CA ARG A 303 14.53 11.62 -2.03
C ARG A 303 14.32 11.64 -3.53
N VAL A 304 14.96 12.56 -4.22
CA VAL A 304 15.00 12.65 -5.68
C VAL A 304 16.42 12.45 -6.16
N SER A 305 16.57 11.61 -7.18
CA SER A 305 17.86 11.24 -7.75
C SER A 305 17.85 11.43 -9.27
N GLY A 306 18.99 11.71 -9.84
CA GLY A 306 19.12 11.85 -11.29
C GLY A 306 20.58 11.98 -11.71
N ASN A 307 20.77 12.29 -12.98
CA ASN A 307 22.07 12.50 -13.56
C ASN A 307 22.06 13.86 -14.26
N LEU A 308 22.94 14.77 -13.85
CA LEU A 308 23.14 16.06 -14.48
C LEU A 308 24.54 16.07 -15.11
N GLU A 309 24.62 16.16 -16.44
CA GLU A 309 25.87 16.20 -17.20
C GLU A 309 26.89 15.09 -16.85
N GLY A 310 26.39 13.89 -16.59
CA GLY A 310 27.20 12.71 -16.21
C GLY A 310 27.51 12.59 -14.72
N VAL A 311 27.04 13.52 -13.89
CA VAL A 311 27.21 13.47 -12.43
C VAL A 311 25.90 13.01 -11.78
N ALA A 312 25.93 11.85 -11.11
CA ALA A 312 24.80 11.36 -10.33
C ALA A 312 24.61 12.26 -9.10
N PHE A 313 23.36 12.62 -8.82
CA PHE A 313 22.99 13.36 -7.61
C PHE A 313 21.83 12.70 -6.88
N THR A 314 21.74 13.01 -5.59
CA THR A 314 20.61 12.66 -4.74
C THR A 314 20.33 13.80 -3.78
N LYS A 315 19.11 14.35 -3.83
CA LYS A 315 18.66 15.44 -2.95
C LYS A 315 17.35 15.07 -2.29
N THR A 316 17.03 15.67 -1.15
CA THR A 316 15.75 15.50 -0.46
C THR A 316 14.92 16.76 -0.59
N ILE A 317 13.71 16.64 -1.08
CA ILE A 317 12.71 17.72 -1.15
C ILE A 317 11.63 17.52 -0.09
N THR A 318 10.95 18.61 0.23
CA THR A 318 9.82 18.63 1.16
C THR A 318 8.58 19.16 0.45
N VAL A 319 7.48 18.40 0.48
CA VAL A 319 6.22 18.78 -0.17
C VAL A 319 5.03 18.48 0.73
N ASP A 320 3.90 19.13 0.44
CA ASP A 320 2.57 18.80 0.99
C ASP A 320 1.85 17.77 0.10
N GLY A 321 0.75 17.21 0.59
CA GLY A 321 -0.02 16.21 -0.13
C GLY A 321 -0.55 16.70 -1.49
N PRO A 322 -1.15 17.89 -1.60
CA PRO A 322 -1.57 18.44 -2.88
C PRO A 322 -0.45 18.62 -3.90
N THR A 323 0.76 19.00 -3.46
CA THR A 323 1.94 19.08 -4.32
C THR A 323 2.44 17.71 -4.71
N LEU A 324 2.47 16.77 -3.76
CA LEU A 324 2.89 15.40 -3.97
C LEU A 324 2.09 14.70 -5.08
N MET A 325 0.78 14.91 -5.13
CA MET A 325 -0.14 14.24 -6.05
C MET A 325 -0.35 14.99 -7.37
N ASN A 326 0.21 16.18 -7.54
CA ASN A 326 0.12 16.97 -8.76
C ASN A 326 1.45 17.00 -9.49
N GLN A 327 1.54 16.38 -10.66
CA GLN A 327 2.78 16.27 -11.42
C GLN A 327 3.45 17.62 -11.67
N GLY A 328 2.72 18.64 -12.11
CA GLY A 328 3.28 19.96 -12.40
C GLY A 328 3.88 20.59 -11.16
N LYS A 329 3.12 20.66 -10.06
CA LYS A 329 3.60 21.21 -8.78
C LYS A 329 4.76 20.43 -8.19
N PHE A 330 4.75 19.09 -8.34
CA PHE A 330 5.84 18.24 -7.88
C PHE A 330 7.14 18.52 -8.65
N TYR A 331 7.07 18.62 -9.98
CA TYR A 331 8.22 18.96 -10.80
C TYR A 331 8.76 20.36 -10.47
N ASP A 332 7.88 21.34 -10.29
CA ASP A 332 8.26 22.68 -9.86
C ASP A 332 8.97 22.65 -8.49
N ALA A 333 8.45 21.89 -7.53
CA ALA A 333 9.09 21.73 -6.23
C ALA A 333 10.46 21.07 -6.33
N VAL A 334 10.63 20.07 -7.20
CA VAL A 334 11.92 19.43 -7.46
C VAL A 334 12.91 20.42 -8.06
N ILE A 335 12.50 21.20 -9.06
CA ILE A 335 13.37 22.22 -9.69
C ILE A 335 13.78 23.26 -8.66
N ILE A 336 12.84 23.79 -7.88
CA ILE A 336 13.11 24.87 -6.91
C ILE A 336 13.98 24.39 -5.75
N GLN A 337 13.71 23.19 -5.20
CA GLN A 337 14.40 22.73 -3.97
C GLN A 337 15.65 21.88 -4.26
N ALA A 338 15.64 21.12 -5.34
CA ALA A 338 16.73 20.23 -5.69
C ALA A 338 17.61 20.78 -6.84
N GLU A 339 17.15 21.80 -7.57
CA GLU A 339 17.83 22.39 -8.75
C GLU A 339 18.10 21.35 -9.86
N VAL A 340 17.18 20.41 -10.03
CA VAL A 340 17.33 19.31 -10.98
C VAL A 340 16.04 19.08 -11.76
N TRP A 341 16.18 18.46 -12.93
CA TRP A 341 15.06 18.06 -13.77
C TRP A 341 14.85 16.56 -13.68
N LEU A 342 13.65 16.13 -13.30
CA LEU A 342 13.28 14.73 -13.40
C LEU A 342 13.02 14.34 -14.86
N PRO A 343 13.20 13.06 -15.22
CA PRO A 343 12.81 12.54 -16.53
C PRO A 343 11.35 12.85 -16.83
N LYS A 344 11.06 13.19 -18.09
CA LYS A 344 9.70 13.50 -18.54
C LYS A 344 8.87 12.22 -18.50
N MET A 345 7.82 12.20 -17.71
CA MET A 345 6.87 11.09 -17.57
C MET A 345 5.50 11.46 -18.15
N LYS A 346 4.72 10.47 -18.58
CA LYS A 346 3.30 10.68 -18.85
C LYS A 346 2.55 10.87 -17.52
N ALA A 347 1.49 11.66 -17.53
CA ALA A 347 0.72 11.95 -16.29
C ALA A 347 0.24 10.68 -15.58
N ALA A 348 -0.26 9.69 -16.32
CA ALA A 348 -0.69 8.40 -15.77
C ALA A 348 0.47 7.61 -15.11
N GLN A 349 1.67 7.66 -15.69
CA GLN A 349 2.87 7.04 -15.10
C GLN A 349 3.25 7.71 -13.79
N PHE A 350 3.23 9.04 -13.76
CA PHE A 350 3.52 9.80 -12.54
C PHE A 350 2.53 9.46 -11.43
N GLU A 351 1.22 9.45 -11.75
CA GLU A 351 0.16 9.13 -10.79
C GLU A 351 0.37 7.72 -10.19
N GLU A 352 0.69 6.74 -11.01
CA GLU A 352 0.94 5.37 -10.58
C GLU A 352 2.17 5.25 -9.67
N ILE A 353 3.30 5.90 -10.05
CA ILE A 353 4.51 5.96 -9.25
C ILE A 353 4.21 6.58 -7.88
N MET A 354 3.57 7.74 -7.87
CA MET A 354 3.29 8.45 -6.63
C MET A 354 2.34 7.67 -5.74
N LYS A 355 1.34 6.98 -6.32
CA LYS A 355 0.45 6.10 -5.59
C LYS A 355 1.20 4.93 -4.93
N MET A 356 2.03 4.22 -5.67
CA MET A 356 2.85 3.11 -5.11
C MET A 356 3.76 3.60 -3.97
N LYS A 357 4.48 4.69 -4.20
CA LYS A 357 5.40 5.26 -3.21
C LYS A 357 4.65 5.80 -1.99
N PHE A 358 3.48 6.36 -2.17
CA PHE A 358 2.63 6.84 -1.08
C PHE A 358 2.03 5.70 -0.26
N GLU A 359 1.61 4.60 -0.89
CA GLU A 359 1.12 3.41 -0.21
C GLU A 359 2.22 2.72 0.63
N SER A 360 3.47 2.76 0.17
CA SER A 360 4.64 2.21 0.86
C SER A 360 5.35 3.20 1.79
N ARG A 361 4.80 4.42 1.99
CA ARG A 361 5.46 5.45 2.80
C ARG A 361 5.71 5.02 4.23
N THR A 362 6.80 5.51 4.80
CA THR A 362 7.15 5.31 6.20
C THR A 362 6.91 6.59 7.01
N LYS A 363 6.64 6.45 8.30
CA LYS A 363 6.63 7.60 9.21
C LYS A 363 8.04 7.87 9.72
N SER A 364 8.44 9.14 9.75
CA SER A 364 9.71 9.54 10.37
C SER A 364 9.71 9.18 11.86
N LYS A 365 10.88 8.87 12.41
CA LYS A 365 11.05 8.75 13.88
C LYS A 365 10.73 10.05 14.59
N ASP A 366 10.89 11.18 13.90
CA ASP A 366 10.56 12.52 14.38
C ASP A 366 9.14 12.95 13.92
N TYR A 367 8.27 11.97 13.60
CA TYR A 367 6.89 12.25 13.21
C TYR A 367 6.15 12.89 14.39
N VAL A 368 5.76 14.15 14.22
CA VAL A 368 4.91 14.88 15.16
C VAL A 368 3.47 14.64 14.70
N GLU A 369 2.71 13.90 15.48
CA GLU A 369 1.33 13.45 15.17
C GLU A 369 0.33 14.61 15.04
N GLU A 370 0.61 15.68 15.72
CA GLU A 370 0.11 17.02 15.46
C GLU A 370 1.31 17.81 14.94
N ALA A 371 1.28 18.32 13.71
CA ALA A 371 2.01 19.53 13.42
C ALA A 371 1.42 20.55 14.40
N ASP A 372 2.04 20.66 15.58
CA ASP A 372 1.61 21.55 16.65
C ASP A 372 1.31 22.86 15.94
N GLU A 373 0.04 23.26 15.94
CA GLU A 373 -0.40 24.52 15.31
C GLU A 373 0.51 25.64 15.81
N SER A 374 1.07 25.44 16.99
CA SER A 374 2.08 26.26 17.63
C SER A 374 3.41 26.24 16.88
N PHE A 375 3.89 25.09 16.39
CA PHE A 375 5.15 25.01 15.65
C PHE A 375 5.04 25.69 14.27
N VAL A 376 3.94 25.47 13.57
CA VAL A 376 3.68 26.11 12.26
C VAL A 376 3.57 27.63 12.45
N PHE A 377 2.85 28.04 13.50
CA PHE A 377 2.66 29.45 13.82
C PHE A 377 3.98 30.12 14.22
N LYS A 378 4.80 29.49 15.08
CA LYS A 378 6.14 29.94 15.44
C LYS A 378 7.03 30.11 14.21
N LYS A 379 7.00 29.14 13.28
CA LYS A 379 7.76 29.21 12.04
C LYS A 379 7.38 30.41 11.15
N HIS A 380 6.08 30.69 11.03
CA HIS A 380 5.61 31.88 10.30
C HIS A 380 6.06 33.17 11.01
N PHE A 381 6.04 33.20 12.31
CA PHE A 381 6.51 34.34 13.07
C PHE A 381 8.03 34.55 12.90
N ILE A 382 8.82 33.50 12.98
CA ILE A 382 10.28 33.58 12.73
C ILE A 382 10.58 34.08 11.32
N ASN A 383 9.86 33.57 10.30
CA ASN A 383 10.02 34.03 8.92
C ASN A 383 9.62 35.50 8.75
N TYR A 384 8.56 35.95 9.43
CA TYR A 384 8.18 37.36 9.46
C TYR A 384 9.30 38.23 10.01
N ILE A 385 9.91 37.85 11.15
CA ILE A 385 11.03 38.58 11.74
C ILE A 385 12.25 38.61 10.82
N LYS A 386 12.57 37.49 10.13
CA LYS A 386 13.67 37.41 9.18
C LYS A 386 13.45 38.31 7.95
N ILE A 387 12.23 38.31 7.39
CA ILE A 387 11.90 39.09 6.19
C ILE A 387 11.84 40.59 6.49
N LYS A 388 11.19 40.98 7.58
CA LYS A 388 11.03 42.39 7.95
C LYS A 388 12.29 42.95 8.61
N LYS A 389 13.27 42.13 8.97
CA LYS A 389 14.48 42.43 9.73
C LYS A 389 14.17 43.16 11.05
N ALA A 390 14.58 42.59 12.15
CA ALA A 390 14.43 43.25 13.46
C ALA A 390 15.52 44.32 13.64
N PHE A 391 15.15 45.55 13.96
CA PHE A 391 16.06 46.65 14.18
C PHE A 391 16.31 46.90 15.67
N THR A 392 17.47 47.46 16.01
CA THR A 392 17.82 47.88 17.36
C THR A 392 17.36 49.32 17.67
N ASP A 393 16.87 50.06 16.66
CA ASP A 393 16.26 51.37 16.80
C ASP A 393 14.76 51.29 16.86
N LYS A 394 14.18 51.77 17.98
CA LYS A 394 12.73 51.75 18.22
C LYS A 394 11.91 52.66 17.28
N GLU A 395 12.57 53.62 16.62
CA GLU A 395 11.94 54.48 15.62
C GLU A 395 11.42 53.69 14.44
N GLN A 396 12.08 52.61 14.07
CA GLN A 396 11.68 51.71 12.99
C GLN A 396 10.32 51.01 13.28
N LEU A 397 10.10 50.64 14.53
CA LEU A 397 8.80 50.09 14.96
C LEU A 397 7.69 51.16 14.90
N VAL A 398 7.99 52.37 15.30
CA VAL A 398 6.99 53.46 15.40
C VAL A 398 6.63 54.04 14.03
N ASN A 399 7.58 54.17 13.15
CA ASN A 399 7.42 54.83 11.84
C ASN A 399 7.07 53.86 10.72
N TYR A 400 7.55 52.61 10.79
CA TYR A 400 7.43 51.64 9.70
C TYR A 400 6.84 50.30 10.14
N GLY A 401 6.49 50.14 11.43
CA GLY A 401 5.95 48.88 11.95
C GLY A 401 6.94 47.72 12.02
N SER A 402 8.22 47.97 11.68
CA SER A 402 9.24 46.92 11.65
C SER A 402 9.52 46.38 13.07
N PRO A 403 9.84 45.09 13.22
CA PRO A 403 10.17 44.53 14.52
C PRO A 403 11.35 45.23 15.18
N TYR A 404 11.27 45.43 16.50
CA TYR A 404 12.31 46.09 17.29
C TYR A 404 12.87 45.13 18.34
N PHE A 405 14.18 44.97 18.36
CA PHE A 405 14.88 44.17 19.34
C PHE A 405 15.53 45.03 20.40
N ASN A 406 15.00 44.92 21.63
CA ASN A 406 15.57 45.61 22.78
C ASN A 406 16.68 44.77 23.42
N GLN A 407 17.92 45.13 23.12
CA GLN A 407 19.10 44.42 23.60
C GLN A 407 19.25 44.45 25.15
N GLN A 408 18.80 45.52 25.81
CA GLN A 408 18.91 45.64 27.26
C GLN A 408 18.06 44.63 28.02
N ASN A 409 16.86 44.37 27.53
CA ASN A 409 15.89 43.47 28.14
C ASN A 409 15.79 42.12 27.44
N ASN A 410 16.55 41.90 26.37
CA ASN A 410 16.47 40.73 25.52
C ASN A 410 15.02 40.45 25.07
N GLN A 411 14.32 41.49 24.61
CA GLN A 411 12.92 41.42 24.18
C GLN A 411 12.72 41.86 22.74
N LEU A 412 11.85 41.15 22.04
CA LEU A 412 11.39 41.52 20.71
C LEU A 412 10.02 42.19 20.81
N GLU A 413 9.92 43.44 20.28
CA GLU A 413 8.64 44.14 20.13
C GLU A 413 8.22 44.16 18.65
N PHE A 414 6.95 43.91 18.36
CA PHE A 414 6.44 43.90 16.97
C PHE A 414 5.03 44.49 16.87
N ASN A 415 4.64 44.90 15.67
CA ASN A 415 3.30 45.42 15.39
C ASN A 415 2.42 44.28 14.90
N LEU A 416 1.21 44.16 15.49
CA LEU A 416 0.25 43.11 15.12
C LEU A 416 -0.27 43.28 13.70
N ASP A 417 -0.54 44.51 13.27
CA ASP A 417 -1.11 44.77 11.94
C ASP A 417 -0.12 44.38 10.82
N GLU A 418 1.18 44.62 11.04
CA GLU A 418 2.24 44.20 10.11
C GLU A 418 2.41 42.69 10.06
N PHE A 419 2.28 42.01 11.21
CA PHE A 419 2.34 40.54 11.22
C PHE A 419 1.10 39.94 10.57
N GLU A 420 -0.10 40.53 10.80
CA GLU A 420 -1.33 40.12 10.13
C GLU A 420 -1.24 40.28 8.61
N SER A 421 -0.71 41.43 8.15
CA SER A 421 -0.48 41.68 6.73
C SER A 421 0.47 40.66 6.12
N TYR A 422 1.57 40.33 6.79
CA TYR A 422 2.48 39.28 6.36
C TYR A 422 1.78 37.91 6.22
N LEU A 423 0.94 37.52 7.19
CA LEU A 423 0.21 36.27 7.11
C LEU A 423 -0.77 36.24 5.93
N GLN A 424 -1.42 37.38 5.62
CA GLN A 424 -2.31 37.51 4.45
C GLN A 424 -1.50 37.38 3.13
N GLU A 425 -0.34 37.98 3.03
CA GLU A 425 0.59 37.83 1.87
C GLU A 425 0.97 36.34 1.68
N GLN A 426 1.13 35.60 2.77
CA GLN A 426 1.38 34.14 2.74
C GLN A 426 0.10 33.32 2.48
N ARG A 427 -1.06 33.95 2.21
CA ARG A 427 -2.38 33.31 2.03
C ARG A 427 -2.87 32.52 3.24
N ILE A 428 -2.47 32.91 4.43
CA ILE A 428 -2.90 32.30 5.69
C ILE A 428 -4.07 33.11 6.24
N ASN A 429 -5.27 32.57 6.07
CA ASN A 429 -6.50 33.19 6.55
C ASN A 429 -6.72 32.89 8.04
N HIS A 430 -6.98 33.92 8.82
CA HIS A 430 -7.35 33.81 10.22
C HIS A 430 -8.26 34.97 10.61
N LYS A 431 -9.04 34.78 11.68
CA LYS A 431 -9.76 35.88 12.30
C LYS A 431 -8.82 36.60 13.27
N ARG A 432 -8.91 37.91 13.35
CA ARG A 432 -8.04 38.73 14.24
C ARG A 432 -8.09 38.29 15.69
N VAL A 433 -9.25 37.86 16.19
CA VAL A 433 -9.42 37.35 17.56
C VAL A 433 -8.58 36.07 17.77
N ASP A 434 -8.63 35.14 16.81
CA ASP A 434 -7.90 33.90 16.86
C ASP A 434 -6.37 34.14 16.75
N LEU A 435 -5.96 35.13 15.95
CA LEU A 435 -4.56 35.56 15.84
C LEU A 435 -4.04 36.09 17.19
N VAL A 436 -4.81 36.92 17.85
CA VAL A 436 -4.45 37.47 19.19
C VAL A 436 -4.29 36.33 20.20
N LEU A 437 -5.21 35.38 20.23
CA LEU A 437 -5.11 34.20 21.11
C LEU A 437 -3.85 33.38 20.83
N LYS A 438 -3.58 33.10 19.56
CA LYS A 438 -2.36 32.36 19.15
C LYS A 438 -1.07 33.10 19.55
N ILE A 439 -1.02 34.40 19.38
CA ILE A 439 0.13 35.22 19.81
C ILE A 439 0.35 35.12 21.33
N GLN A 440 -0.73 35.19 22.10
CA GLN A 440 -0.66 35.05 23.53
C GLN A 440 -0.29 33.64 23.98
N ASP A 441 -0.93 32.62 23.43
CA ASP A 441 -0.80 31.24 23.88
C ASP A 441 0.46 30.57 23.35
N ILE A 442 0.79 30.79 22.07
CA ILE A 442 1.90 30.10 21.39
C ILE A 442 3.21 30.87 21.56
N LEU A 443 3.21 32.17 21.29
CA LEU A 443 4.40 32.99 21.38
C LEU A 443 4.62 33.55 22.78
N LYS A 444 3.65 33.41 23.73
CA LYS A 444 3.67 33.98 25.05
C LYS A 444 3.92 35.50 25.04
N ALA A 445 3.44 36.15 23.97
CA ALA A 445 3.58 37.58 23.81
C ALA A 445 2.60 38.36 24.69
N THR A 446 3.03 39.49 25.19
CA THR A 446 2.20 40.39 25.99
C THR A 446 1.96 41.70 25.27
N LYS A 447 0.74 42.21 25.33
CA LYS A 447 0.39 43.49 24.72
C LYS A 447 0.95 44.64 25.58
N LYS A 448 1.66 45.57 24.93
CA LYS A 448 2.25 46.75 25.55
C LYS A 448 1.66 48.02 24.95
N ASN A 449 1.11 48.85 25.80
CA ASN A 449 0.64 50.17 25.44
C ASN A 449 1.61 51.20 25.96
N GLY A 450 2.07 52.11 25.13
CA GLY A 450 3.07 53.11 25.54
C GLY A 450 3.01 54.35 24.65
N LYS A 451 3.93 55.28 24.94
CA LYS A 451 4.21 56.42 24.07
C LYS A 451 5.68 56.45 23.76
N TYR A 452 5.99 56.78 22.53
CA TYR A 452 7.36 57.00 22.06
C TYR A 452 7.40 58.34 21.29
N LYS A 453 8.23 59.30 21.76
CA LYS A 453 8.31 60.64 21.19
C LYS A 453 6.92 61.27 20.94
N ASN A 454 6.03 61.22 21.94
CA ASN A 454 4.64 61.72 21.91
C ASN A 454 3.65 60.99 20.98
N LYS A 455 4.08 59.94 20.28
CA LYS A 455 3.17 59.08 19.50
C LYS A 455 2.71 57.90 20.37
N SER A 456 1.42 57.60 20.36
CA SER A 456 0.87 56.41 21.00
C SER A 456 1.35 55.17 20.22
N LEU A 457 1.84 54.16 20.93
CA LEU A 457 2.34 52.93 20.37
C LEU A 457 1.66 51.74 21.06
N VAL A 458 1.09 50.86 20.26
CA VAL A 458 0.62 49.55 20.68
C VAL A 458 1.51 48.51 20.03
N SER A 459 2.23 47.75 20.84
CA SER A 459 3.12 46.68 20.37
C SER A 459 2.88 45.38 21.13
N TRP A 460 3.39 44.30 20.64
CA TRP A 460 3.44 43.02 21.30
C TRP A 460 4.88 42.68 21.62
N VAL A 461 5.11 42.16 22.82
CA VAL A 461 6.46 41.93 23.38
C VAL A 461 6.64 40.45 23.68
N ILE A 462 7.72 39.89 23.21
CA ILE A 462 8.13 38.50 23.47
C ILE A 462 9.53 38.52 24.09
N ASP A 463 9.73 37.69 25.12
CA ASP A 463 11.06 37.42 25.63
C ASP A 463 11.83 36.53 24.62
N ASN A 464 12.99 36.98 24.14
CA ASN A 464 13.72 36.32 23.06
C ASN A 464 14.13 34.87 23.38
N HIS A 465 14.41 34.54 24.67
CA HIS A 465 14.72 33.17 25.07
C HIS A 465 13.54 32.18 24.97
N LYS A 466 12.30 32.67 24.72
CA LYS A 466 11.13 31.85 24.47
C LYS A 466 10.95 31.50 22.99
N ILE A 467 11.76 32.10 22.11
CA ILE A 467 11.87 31.79 20.70
C ILE A 467 13.09 30.88 20.56
N GLU A 468 12.90 29.56 20.77
CA GLU A 468 13.97 28.58 20.64
C GLU A 468 14.46 28.52 19.19
N ASN A 469 15.45 29.35 18.84
CA ASN A 469 16.32 29.17 17.66
C ASN A 469 17.50 30.14 17.71
N GLU A 470 18.69 29.57 17.65
CA GLU A 470 19.98 30.30 17.53
C GLU A 470 20.12 31.16 16.26
N ASP A 471 19.17 31.08 15.32
CA ASP A 471 19.19 31.76 14.03
C ASP A 471 18.59 33.16 14.01
N LEU A 472 18.17 33.72 15.14
CA LEU A 472 17.74 35.11 15.26
C LEU A 472 18.89 36.03 15.69
N MET A 473 20.12 35.76 15.25
CA MET A 473 21.21 36.74 15.41
C MET A 473 20.87 37.94 14.55
N VAL A 474 20.55 39.02 15.24
CA VAL A 474 20.39 40.35 14.63
C VAL A 474 21.81 40.86 14.31
N GLU A 475 22.26 40.63 13.09
CA GLU A 475 23.38 41.37 12.54
C GLU A 475 22.92 42.79 12.25
N GLY A 476 23.28 43.70 13.11
CA GLY A 476 23.02 45.14 12.94
C GLY A 476 23.96 45.92 13.79
N THR A 477 25.20 45.99 13.39
CA THR A 477 26.08 47.08 13.81
C THR A 477 25.66 48.37 13.10
N SER A 478 25.59 49.46 13.84
CA SER A 478 25.14 50.79 13.42
C SER A 478 25.89 51.46 12.24
N GLU A 479 26.77 50.77 11.55
CA GLU A 479 27.55 51.28 10.43
C GLU A 479 26.94 50.99 9.06
N GLU A 480 26.22 49.89 8.86
CA GLU A 480 25.61 49.60 7.56
C GLU A 480 24.34 50.40 7.24
N VAL A 481 23.70 51.00 8.26
CA VAL A 481 22.46 51.79 8.06
C VAL A 481 22.77 53.16 7.40
N LYS A 482 24.02 53.63 7.38
CA LYS A 482 24.39 54.90 6.75
C LYS A 482 24.56 54.78 5.23
N GLU A 483 24.97 53.61 4.71
CA GLU A 483 25.16 53.41 3.26
C GLU A 483 23.86 53.24 2.48
N VAL A 484 22.86 52.52 3.06
CA VAL A 484 21.58 52.26 2.37
C VAL A 484 20.71 53.53 2.24
N ASN A 485 20.86 54.50 3.13
CA ASN A 485 20.14 55.78 3.04
C ASN A 485 20.81 56.84 2.14
N SER A 486 22.05 56.64 1.70
CA SER A 486 22.68 57.51 0.74
C SER A 486 22.40 57.18 -0.73
N GLU A 487 21.85 55.99 -0.99
CA GLU A 487 21.44 55.59 -2.35
C GLU A 487 19.96 55.83 -2.66
N ARG A 488 19.17 56.36 -1.69
CA ARG A 488 17.73 56.69 -1.86
C ARG A 488 17.41 58.19 -1.61
N ALA A 489 18.40 59.07 -1.62
CA ALA A 489 18.18 60.52 -1.58
C ALA A 489 18.43 61.15 -2.98
#